data_7c8a9605a804cffdb84ba34ab097690f
#
_entry.id   7c8a9605a804cffdb84ba34ab097690f
#
_cell.length_a   1.000
_cell.length_b   1.000
_cell.length_c   1.000
_cell.angle_alpha   90.00
_cell.angle_beta   90.00
_cell.angle_gamma   90.00
#
_symmetry.space_group_name_H-M   'P 1'
#
loop_
_entity.id
_entity.type
_entity.pdbx_description
1 polymer ?
#
loop_
_entity_poly.entity_id
_entity_poly.type
_entity_poly.pdbx_seq_one_letter_code
_entity_poly.pdbx_strand_id
1 'polypeptide(L)'
;MSTVVITGGSRGIGAAAVELFAARGDRVYFLYEKNHAAARAVEQRTGAKGLCCDVASREQVEAAFARIPRVDVLICCAGICH
;
A
#
# COMPACT_ATOMS: atom_id res chain seq x y z
N MET A 1 -0.61 -4.96 17.12
CA MET A 1 -0.96 -4.77 15.70
C MET A 1 -0.47 -3.41 15.26
N SER A 2 0.29 -3.38 14.19
CA SER A 2 0.79 -2.14 13.63
C SER A 2 0.02 -1.77 12.37
N THR A 3 0.01 -0.48 12.05
CA THR A 3 -0.53 -0.02 10.78
C THR A 3 0.65 0.20 9.84
N VAL A 4 0.65 -0.54 8.74
CA VAL A 4 1.74 -0.55 7.77
C VAL A 4 1.24 0.05 6.47
N VAL A 5 1.99 0.98 5.90
CA VAL A 5 1.66 1.58 4.61
C VAL A 5 2.78 1.23 3.63
N ILE A 6 2.40 0.69 2.49
CA ILE A 6 3.35 0.24 1.48
C ILE A 6 3.04 0.95 0.17
N THR A 7 3.99 1.69 -0.36
CA THR A 7 3.80 2.31 -1.68
C THR A 7 4.20 1.30 -2.75
N GLY A 8 3.41 1.24 -3.81
CA GLY A 8 3.65 0.30 -4.89
C GLY A 8 3.29 -1.13 -4.54
N GLY A 9 2.30 -1.33 -3.67
CA GLY A 9 1.97 -2.65 -3.13
C GLY A 9 1.17 -3.57 -4.05
N SER A 10 0.85 -3.15 -5.27
CA SER A 10 -0.02 -3.96 -6.12
C SER A 10 0.70 -5.08 -6.84
N ARG A 11 2.03 -5.05 -6.93
CA ARG A 11 2.77 -6.11 -7.61
C ARG A 11 4.23 -6.13 -7.18
N GLY A 12 4.91 -7.24 -7.52
CA GLY A 12 6.33 -7.39 -7.24
C GLY A 12 6.65 -7.43 -5.77
N ILE A 13 7.71 -6.75 -5.42
CA ILE A 13 8.19 -6.73 -4.02
C ILE A 13 7.14 -6.08 -3.11
N GLY A 14 6.44 -5.06 -3.61
CA GLY A 14 5.42 -4.42 -2.82
C GLY A 14 4.29 -5.36 -2.45
N ALA A 15 3.82 -6.17 -3.41
CA ALA A 15 2.77 -7.14 -3.13
C ALA A 15 3.24 -8.19 -2.14
N ALA A 16 4.49 -8.63 -2.25
CA ALA A 16 5.04 -9.59 -1.31
C ALA A 16 5.10 -9.02 0.10
N ALA A 17 5.45 -7.73 0.21
CA ALA A 17 5.47 -7.08 1.52
C ALA A 17 4.07 -6.98 2.11
N VAL A 18 3.08 -6.65 1.28
CA VAL A 18 1.69 -6.62 1.75
C VAL A 18 1.28 -7.97 2.31
N GLU A 19 1.61 -9.04 1.59
CA GLU A 19 1.27 -10.39 2.05
C GLU A 19 1.94 -10.72 3.37
N LEU A 20 3.20 -10.36 3.49
CA LEU A 20 3.96 -10.66 4.70
C LEU A 20 3.35 -9.97 5.92
N PHE A 21 3.12 -8.68 5.82
CA PHE A 21 2.59 -7.94 6.97
C PHE A 21 1.15 -8.30 7.27
N ALA A 22 0.35 -8.58 6.25
CA ALA A 22 -1.03 -9.02 6.47
C ALA A 22 -1.05 -10.37 7.18
N ALA A 23 -0.14 -11.27 6.82
CA ALA A 23 -0.06 -12.57 7.48
C ALA A 23 0.33 -12.45 8.95
N ARG A 24 1.03 -11.38 9.31
CA ARG A 24 1.38 -11.13 10.71
C ARG A 24 0.22 -10.57 11.52
N GLY A 25 -0.89 -10.26 10.87
CA GLY A 25 -2.02 -9.68 11.56
C GLY A 25 -1.99 -8.16 11.63
N ASP A 26 -1.06 -7.53 10.92
CA ASP A 26 -0.99 -6.08 10.89
C ASP A 26 -2.09 -5.50 10.00
N ARG A 27 -2.45 -4.26 10.28
CA ARG A 27 -3.35 -3.51 9.42
C ARG A 27 -2.54 -2.91 8.29
N VAL A 28 -2.79 -3.36 7.06
CA VAL A 28 -1.97 -2.98 5.93
C VAL A 28 -2.77 -2.12 4.95
N TYR A 29 -2.19 -1.00 4.58
CA TYR A 29 -2.67 -0.17 3.48
C TYR A 29 -1.58 -0.14 2.42
N PHE A 30 -1.95 -0.20 1.15
CA PHE A 30 -0.96 -0.06 0.10
C PHE A 30 -1.44 0.95 -0.93
N LEU A 31 -0.50 1.71 -1.46
CA LEU A 31 -0.80 2.71 -2.48
C LEU A 31 -0.40 2.15 -3.83
N TYR A 32 -1.26 2.35 -4.81
CA TYR A 32 -0.98 1.92 -6.18
C TYR A 32 -1.45 3.02 -7.13
N GLU A 33 -0.87 3.03 -8.32
CA GLU A 33 -1.14 4.13 -9.24
C GLU A 33 -2.17 3.78 -10.31
N LYS A 34 -2.00 2.68 -11.02
CA LYS A 34 -2.82 2.39 -12.18
C LYS A 34 -3.42 1.00 -12.22
N ASN A 35 -2.77 0.04 -11.66
CA ASN A 35 -3.15 -1.36 -11.86
C ASN A 35 -4.23 -1.79 -10.88
N HIS A 36 -5.45 -1.37 -11.17
CA HIS A 36 -6.59 -1.66 -10.30
C HIS A 36 -6.84 -3.16 -10.17
N ALA A 37 -6.66 -3.91 -11.26
CA ALA A 37 -6.91 -5.35 -11.21
C ALA A 37 -5.93 -6.05 -10.26
N ALA A 38 -4.65 -5.69 -10.35
CA ALA A 38 -3.65 -6.29 -9.46
C ALA A 38 -3.89 -5.88 -8.01
N ALA A 39 -4.26 -4.62 -7.80
CA ALA A 39 -4.55 -4.13 -6.45
C ALA A 39 -5.73 -4.89 -5.85
N ARG A 40 -6.76 -5.10 -6.64
CA ARG A 40 -7.93 -5.81 -6.15
C ARG A 40 -7.60 -7.26 -5.79
N ALA A 41 -6.75 -7.90 -6.60
CA ALA A 41 -6.31 -9.26 -6.31
C ALA A 41 -5.54 -9.31 -4.98
N VAL A 42 -4.67 -8.33 -4.74
CA VAL A 42 -3.93 -8.27 -3.48
C VAL A 42 -4.88 -8.07 -2.30
N GLU A 43 -5.86 -7.19 -2.46
CA GLU A 43 -6.85 -6.96 -1.41
C GLU A 43 -7.60 -8.25 -1.06
N GLN A 44 -8.00 -8.99 -2.08
CA GLN A 44 -8.75 -10.22 -1.86
C GLN A 44 -7.92 -11.31 -1.20
N ARG A 45 -6.64 -11.39 -1.56
CA ARG A 45 -5.76 -12.41 -0.99
C ARG A 45 -5.36 -12.09 0.44
N THR A 46 -5.21 -10.82 0.78
CA THR A 46 -4.57 -10.44 2.03
C THR A 46 -5.47 -9.74 3.02
N GLY A 47 -6.56 -9.17 2.54
CA GLY A 47 -7.40 -8.32 3.38
C GLY A 47 -6.85 -6.92 3.57
N ALA A 48 -5.73 -6.60 2.94
CA ALA A 48 -5.17 -5.25 2.98
C ALA A 48 -6.06 -4.30 2.18
N LYS A 49 -5.91 -3.01 2.43
CA LYS A 49 -6.69 -2.00 1.74
C LYS A 49 -5.83 -1.24 0.74
N GLY A 50 -6.23 -1.25 -0.52
CA GLY A 50 -5.53 -0.53 -1.57
C GLY A 50 -6.11 0.86 -1.78
N LEU A 51 -5.25 1.85 -1.93
CA LEU A 51 -5.65 3.21 -2.20
C LEU A 51 -4.99 3.65 -3.50
N CYS A 52 -5.80 4.10 -4.44
CA CYS A 52 -5.29 4.59 -5.72
C CYS A 52 -4.69 5.98 -5.51
N CYS A 53 -3.41 6.12 -5.82
CA CYS A 53 -2.69 7.35 -5.52
C CYS A 53 -1.48 7.48 -6.43
N ASP A 54 -1.38 8.62 -7.11
CA ASP A 54 -0.17 8.94 -7.88
C ASP A 54 0.84 9.54 -6.90
N VAL A 55 1.90 8.79 -6.62
CA VAL A 55 2.88 9.24 -5.63
C VAL A 55 3.65 10.47 -6.07
N ALA A 56 3.58 10.83 -7.35
CA ALA A 56 4.16 12.08 -7.83
C ALA A 56 3.26 13.28 -7.54
N SER A 57 2.01 13.05 -7.18
CA SER A 57 1.08 14.12 -6.87
C SER A 57 0.98 14.30 -5.37
N ARG A 58 1.46 15.45 -4.90
CA ARG A 58 1.43 15.75 -3.48
C ARG A 58 0.00 15.75 -2.93
N GLU A 59 -0.92 16.30 -3.71
CA GLU A 59 -2.32 16.36 -3.27
C GLU A 59 -2.91 14.97 -3.09
N GLN A 60 -2.61 14.06 -4.03
CA GLN A 60 -3.14 12.71 -3.92
C GLN A 60 -2.52 11.95 -2.75
N VAL A 61 -1.22 12.16 -2.53
CA VAL A 61 -0.54 11.52 -1.41
C VAL A 61 -1.15 12.00 -0.09
N GLU A 62 -1.36 13.29 0.05
CA GLU A 62 -1.95 13.84 1.26
C GLU A 62 -3.38 13.31 1.46
N ALA A 63 -4.15 13.24 0.39
CA ALA A 63 -5.51 12.72 0.48
C ALA A 63 -5.52 11.25 0.89
N ALA A 64 -4.58 10.46 0.34
CA ALA A 64 -4.50 9.05 0.68
C ALA A 64 -4.14 8.87 2.15
N PHE A 65 -3.15 9.60 2.64
CA PHE A 65 -2.75 9.48 4.04
C PHE A 65 -3.81 10.01 4.99
N ALA A 66 -4.62 10.96 4.54
CA ALA A 66 -5.73 11.44 5.36
C ALA A 66 -6.76 10.35 5.63
N ARG A 67 -6.81 9.32 4.79
CA ARG A 67 -7.72 8.20 4.96
C ARG A 67 -7.15 7.09 5.84
N ILE A 68 -5.87 7.20 6.20
CA ILE A 68 -5.20 6.21 7.03
C ILE A 68 -5.13 6.79 8.44
N PRO A 69 -5.73 6.13 9.43
CA PRO A 69 -5.81 6.73 10.77
C PRO A 69 -4.46 6.83 11.46
N ARG A 70 -3.51 6.00 11.06
CA ARG A 70 -2.24 5.93 11.76
C ARG A 70 -1.22 5.25 10.88
N VAL A 71 0.04 5.63 10.97
CA VAL A 71 1.12 4.97 10.24
C VAL A 71 2.22 4.62 11.23
N ASP A 72 2.41 3.33 11.44
CA ASP A 72 3.50 2.85 12.29
C ASP A 72 4.74 2.50 11.47
N VAL A 73 4.52 1.96 10.26
CA VAL A 73 5.61 1.56 9.36
C VAL A 73 5.28 2.04 7.96
N LEU A 74 6.25 2.66 7.31
CA LEU A 74 6.09 3.10 5.92
C LEU A 74 7.17 2.42 5.08
N ILE A 75 6.74 1.69 4.06
CA ILE A 75 7.65 0.98 3.16
C ILE A 75 7.45 1.53 1.76
N CYS A 76 8.51 2.06 1.18
CA CYS A 76 8.48 2.63 -0.15
C CYS A 76 9.07 1.64 -1.15
N CYS A 77 8.21 1.06 -1.97
CA CYS A 77 8.63 0.11 -3.00
C CYS A 77 8.49 0.68 -4.40
N ALA A 78 7.70 1.74 -4.54
CA ALA A 78 7.47 2.34 -5.85
C ALA A 78 8.60 3.28 -6.19
N GLY A 79 9.01 3.23 -7.38
CA GLY A 79 9.92 4.21 -7.91
C GLY A 79 11.27 4.23 -7.33
N ILE A 80 11.63 3.39 -6.68
CA ILE A 80 12.70 3.46 -6.17
C ILE A 80 13.63 3.96 -6.60
N CYS A 81 13.76 4.27 -6.45
CA CYS A 81 14.49 4.86 -6.46
C CYS A 81 15.44 5.07 -7.08
N HIS A 82 15.43 5.24 -7.62
CA HIS A 82 16.22 5.51 -8.08
C HIS A 82 16.52 6.23 -8.21
#